data_91ef0e1d47f416590227400b9c0f1207
#
_entry.id   91ef0e1d47f416590227400b9c0f1207
#
_cell.length_a   1.000
_cell.length_b   1.000
_cell.length_c   1.000
_cell.angle_alpha   90.00
_cell.angle_beta   90.00
_cell.angle_gamma   90.00
#
_symmetry.space_group_name_H-M   'P 1'
#
loop_
_entity.id
_entity.type
_entity.pdbx_description
1 polymer ?
#
loop_
_entity_poly.entity_id
_entity_poly.type
_entity_poly.pdbx_seq_one_letter_code
_entity_poly.pdbx_strand_id
1 'polypeptide(L)'
;MCIRDRVEEENWKKPPFEGIIEDGVLWGRGTLDTKVTFNGVLTAADHLIAEGFQPEQDVYFAFSGQEEINGPGAVNIVHWFQEHNINIQLVVDEGGAVVEDVFPGVKQPCALIGIAEKGMMNLEYSVSSAGGHASAPKPHTPVGVLADACCKVENHPFPMHITAPAAKMFDTLGRHSTFLYRMIFANLWLFGGILDNLCKKQGGELNALMRTTVAFTQMQGSKASNVIPPSASMVSNMRLNPADTMDSAMEYIRGVIGNDAVKLRCVEGMNPSPISETDCPAWDKVASAVAGTWQGSLVSPYLMVQCSDSRHYGPVSNHVYRFSAMDLTAEERSTIHGN
;
A
#
# COMPACT_ATOMS: atom_id res chain seq x y z
N MET A 1 10.63 -10.33 4.99
CA MET A 1 11.93 -10.48 4.30
C MET A 1 11.78 -11.52 3.21
N CYS A 2 11.74 -11.10 1.97
CA CYS A 2 11.51 -11.94 0.81
C CYS A 2 12.77 -12.66 0.37
N ILE A 3 12.95 -13.87 0.81
CA ILE A 3 13.99 -14.76 0.29
C ILE A 3 13.46 -15.63 -0.88
N ARG A 4 12.16 -15.60 -1.18
CA ARG A 4 11.51 -16.51 -2.15
C ARG A 4 10.71 -15.83 -3.26
N ASP A 5 10.84 -14.53 -3.43
CA ASP A 5 10.29 -13.89 -4.63
C ASP A 5 10.93 -14.53 -5.85
N ARG A 6 10.08 -14.95 -6.78
CA ARG A 6 10.55 -15.38 -8.09
C ARG A 6 11.17 -14.17 -8.76
N VAL A 7 12.48 -14.15 -8.84
CA VAL A 7 13.24 -13.18 -9.60
C VAL A 7 13.48 -13.76 -10.99
N GLU A 8 13.22 -12.96 -12.00
CA GLU A 8 13.69 -13.23 -13.36
C GLU A 8 15.14 -12.75 -13.42
N GLU A 9 16.08 -13.61 -13.00
CA GLU A 9 17.50 -13.28 -12.80
C GLU A 9 18.13 -12.63 -14.05
N GLU A 10 17.65 -13.00 -15.23
CA GLU A 10 18.09 -12.43 -16.52
C GLU A 10 17.76 -10.94 -16.68
N ASN A 11 16.79 -10.43 -15.94
CA ASN A 11 16.38 -9.01 -15.97
C ASN A 11 17.15 -8.17 -14.94
N TRP A 12 17.98 -8.79 -14.10
CA TRP A 12 18.75 -8.08 -13.09
C TRP A 12 20.08 -7.55 -13.62
N LYS A 13 20.43 -6.30 -13.26
CA LYS A 13 21.74 -5.70 -13.59
C LYS A 13 22.90 -6.43 -12.93
N LYS A 14 22.68 -6.99 -11.74
CA LYS A 14 23.62 -7.78 -10.94
C LYS A 14 22.91 -9.01 -10.39
N PRO A 15 23.62 -10.12 -10.16
CA PRO A 15 22.99 -11.30 -9.56
C PRO A 15 22.26 -10.99 -8.25
N PRO A 16 20.96 -11.31 -8.15
CA PRO A 16 20.11 -10.82 -7.05
C PRO A 16 20.42 -11.43 -5.68
N PHE A 17 21.16 -12.52 -5.62
CA PHE A 17 21.42 -13.25 -4.37
C PHE A 17 22.89 -13.30 -3.95
N GLU A 18 23.78 -12.65 -4.67
CA GLU A 18 25.23 -12.67 -4.38
C GLU A 18 25.68 -11.55 -3.43
N GLY A 19 24.86 -10.53 -3.21
CA GLY A 19 25.21 -9.41 -2.33
C GLY A 19 26.44 -8.63 -2.80
N ILE A 20 26.51 -8.33 -4.07
CA ILE A 20 27.65 -7.63 -4.69
C ILE A 20 27.70 -6.19 -4.16
N ILE A 21 28.90 -5.76 -3.73
CA ILE A 21 29.17 -4.36 -3.41
C ILE A 21 30.02 -3.77 -4.54
N GLU A 22 29.47 -2.76 -5.22
CA GLU A 22 30.14 -2.07 -6.28
C GLU A 22 29.87 -0.56 -6.16
N ASP A 23 30.90 0.26 -6.22
CA ASP A 23 30.82 1.73 -6.09
C ASP A 23 30.08 2.19 -4.82
N GLY A 24 30.21 1.44 -3.72
CA GLY A 24 29.54 1.74 -2.45
C GLY A 24 28.07 1.32 -2.37
N VAL A 25 27.55 0.67 -3.40
CA VAL A 25 26.16 0.17 -3.47
C VAL A 25 26.12 -1.33 -3.25
N LEU A 26 25.28 -1.79 -2.32
CA LEU A 26 25.00 -3.21 -2.08
C LEU A 26 23.82 -3.64 -2.95
N TRP A 27 24.10 -4.50 -3.93
CA TRP A 27 23.12 -5.05 -4.85
C TRP A 27 22.56 -6.38 -4.35
N GLY A 28 21.24 -6.52 -4.32
CA GLY A 28 20.61 -7.80 -4.02
C GLY A 28 19.12 -7.71 -3.70
N ARG A 29 18.40 -8.78 -3.93
CA ARG A 29 16.99 -8.89 -3.55
C ARG A 29 16.85 -8.78 -2.02
N GLY A 30 15.92 -7.91 -1.59
CA GLY A 30 15.65 -7.66 -0.17
C GLY A 30 16.68 -6.78 0.53
N THR A 31 17.65 -6.17 -0.18
CA THR A 31 18.57 -5.20 0.43
C THR A 31 17.83 -3.96 0.87
N LEU A 32 17.02 -3.38 -0.01
CA LEU A 32 16.24 -2.18 0.26
C LEU A 32 14.94 -2.53 1.01
N ASP A 33 14.26 -3.61 0.62
CA ASP A 33 13.02 -4.09 1.20
C ASP A 33 13.23 -5.50 1.78
N THR A 34 13.56 -5.71 3.11
CA THR A 34 13.83 -4.58 4.03
C THR A 34 15.00 -4.89 4.97
N LYS A 35 16.07 -5.57 4.43
CA LYS A 35 17.25 -5.91 5.25
C LYS A 35 17.99 -4.67 5.75
N VAL A 36 17.92 -3.54 5.05
CA VAL A 36 18.52 -2.27 5.50
C VAL A 36 17.86 -1.83 6.80
N THR A 37 16.53 -1.86 6.90
CA THR A 37 15.79 -1.51 8.11
C THR A 37 16.10 -2.50 9.25
N PHE A 38 16.06 -3.80 8.94
CA PHE A 38 16.41 -4.86 9.88
C PHE A 38 17.81 -4.66 10.48
N ASN A 39 18.82 -4.46 9.62
CA ASN A 39 20.20 -4.24 10.08
C ASN A 39 20.33 -2.93 10.86
N GLY A 40 19.67 -1.86 10.43
CA GLY A 40 19.70 -0.56 11.09
C GLY A 40 19.16 -0.63 12.51
N VAL A 41 18.03 -1.31 12.73
CA VAL A 41 17.41 -1.48 14.04
C VAL A 41 18.32 -2.30 14.98
N LEU A 42 18.90 -3.40 14.51
CA LEU A 42 19.81 -4.22 15.33
C LEU A 42 21.11 -3.47 15.65
N THR A 43 21.69 -2.76 14.69
CA THR A 43 22.90 -1.97 14.90
C THR A 43 22.66 -0.83 15.90
N ALA A 44 21.52 -0.14 15.82
CA ALA A 44 21.15 0.90 16.76
C ALA A 44 20.99 0.32 18.19
N ALA A 45 20.38 -0.84 18.32
CA ALA A 45 20.24 -1.51 19.62
C ALA A 45 21.61 -1.91 20.21
N ASP A 46 22.50 -2.48 19.40
CA ASP A 46 23.84 -2.87 19.80
C ASP A 46 24.66 -1.66 20.30
N HIS A 47 24.63 -0.54 19.58
CA HIS A 47 25.27 0.72 19.99
C HIS A 47 24.74 1.23 21.33
N LEU A 48 23.42 1.30 21.47
CA LEU A 48 22.80 1.78 22.72
C LEU A 48 23.17 0.90 23.92
N ILE A 49 23.19 -0.43 23.74
CA ILE A 49 23.63 -1.36 24.78
C ILE A 49 25.11 -1.15 25.12
N ALA A 50 25.97 -0.97 24.12
CA ALA A 50 27.41 -0.73 24.33
C ALA A 50 27.68 0.58 25.05
N GLU A 51 26.83 1.61 24.87
CA GLU A 51 26.87 2.89 25.60
C GLU A 51 26.27 2.80 27.02
N GLY A 52 25.72 1.65 27.40
CA GLY A 52 25.09 1.44 28.70
C GLY A 52 23.69 2.03 28.84
N PHE A 53 23.03 2.32 27.70
CA PHE A 53 21.64 2.81 27.72
C PHE A 53 20.71 1.74 28.29
N GLN A 54 19.84 2.15 29.21
CA GLN A 54 18.80 1.31 29.79
C GLN A 54 17.44 1.95 29.46
N PRO A 55 16.60 1.31 28.67
CA PRO A 55 15.27 1.81 28.38
C PRO A 55 14.39 1.76 29.64
N GLU A 56 13.53 2.74 29.83
CA GLU A 56 12.57 2.78 30.96
C GLU A 56 11.46 1.73 30.80
N GLN A 57 11.26 1.22 29.57
CA GLN A 57 10.25 0.25 29.23
C GLN A 57 10.84 -0.83 28.32
N ASP A 58 10.18 -1.98 28.27
CA ASP A 58 10.60 -3.09 27.42
C ASP A 58 10.55 -2.69 25.94
N VAL A 59 11.56 -3.11 25.19
CA VAL A 59 11.66 -2.95 23.74
C VAL A 59 11.61 -4.34 23.12
N TYR A 60 10.64 -4.55 22.26
CA TYR A 60 10.42 -5.80 21.52
C TYR A 60 10.88 -5.66 20.08
N PHE A 61 11.74 -6.57 19.65
CA PHE A 61 12.12 -6.71 18.24
C PHE A 61 11.33 -7.85 17.64
N ALA A 62 10.29 -7.51 16.86
CA ALA A 62 9.37 -8.46 16.27
C ALA A 62 9.71 -8.64 14.78
N PHE A 63 10.41 -9.70 14.45
CA PHE A 63 10.78 -10.03 13.08
C PHE A 63 10.00 -11.23 12.59
N SER A 64 9.35 -11.09 11.45
CA SER A 64 8.64 -12.18 10.79
C SER A 64 9.19 -12.43 9.38
N GLY A 65 8.88 -13.61 8.85
CA GLY A 65 9.05 -13.91 7.44
C GLY A 65 7.68 -13.91 6.74
N GLN A 66 7.69 -13.94 5.41
CA GLN A 66 6.48 -14.10 4.58
C GLN A 66 5.54 -12.87 4.55
N GLU A 67 6.05 -11.66 4.82
CA GLU A 67 5.28 -10.43 4.71
C GLU A 67 4.66 -10.30 3.31
N GLU A 68 5.46 -10.45 2.27
CA GLU A 68 5.12 -10.29 0.85
C GLU A 68 4.03 -11.26 0.33
N ILE A 69 3.78 -12.32 1.05
CA ILE A 69 2.76 -13.33 0.72
C ILE A 69 1.65 -13.39 1.78
N ASN A 70 1.49 -12.33 2.58
CA ASN A 70 0.52 -12.26 3.69
C ASN A 70 0.58 -13.48 4.62
N GLY A 71 1.80 -13.92 4.96
CA GLY A 71 2.01 -15.07 5.83
C GLY A 71 1.59 -14.81 7.29
N PRO A 72 1.50 -15.86 8.11
CA PRO A 72 0.96 -15.76 9.47
C PRO A 72 1.95 -15.18 10.50
N GLY A 73 3.15 -14.75 10.08
CA GLY A 73 4.22 -14.33 10.99
C GLY A 73 3.80 -13.23 11.96
N ALA A 74 3.39 -12.08 11.45
CA ALA A 74 2.96 -10.95 12.27
C ALA A 74 1.70 -11.26 13.09
N VAL A 75 0.75 -11.99 12.51
CA VAL A 75 -0.47 -12.43 13.22
C VAL A 75 -0.12 -13.28 14.45
N ASN A 76 0.83 -14.22 14.31
CA ASN A 76 1.29 -15.06 15.41
C ASN A 76 2.00 -14.25 16.50
N ILE A 77 2.80 -13.24 16.12
CA ILE A 77 3.45 -12.32 17.07
C ILE A 77 2.40 -11.53 17.85
N VAL A 78 1.39 -10.99 17.17
CA VAL A 78 0.30 -10.24 17.82
C VAL A 78 -0.50 -11.14 18.77
N HIS A 79 -0.81 -12.37 18.39
CA HIS A 79 -1.44 -13.35 19.29
C HIS A 79 -0.58 -13.63 20.52
N TRP A 80 0.72 -13.75 20.34
CA TRP A 80 1.65 -13.94 21.48
C TRP A 80 1.57 -12.77 22.46
N PHE A 81 1.56 -11.50 21.99
CA PHE A 81 1.38 -10.33 22.85
C PHE A 81 0.04 -10.36 23.58
N GLN A 82 -1.04 -10.75 22.90
CA GLN A 82 -2.36 -10.85 23.50
C GLN A 82 -2.41 -11.94 24.61
N GLU A 83 -1.86 -13.12 24.35
CA GLU A 83 -1.78 -14.22 25.32
C GLU A 83 -0.98 -13.86 26.57
N HIS A 84 0.03 -13.00 26.41
CA HIS A 84 0.85 -12.51 27.53
C HIS A 84 0.31 -11.21 28.15
N ASN A 85 -0.85 -10.72 27.71
CA ASN A 85 -1.47 -9.47 28.14
C ASN A 85 -0.52 -8.25 28.03
N ILE A 86 0.27 -8.21 26.97
CA ILE A 86 1.21 -7.11 26.67
C ILE A 86 0.51 -6.12 25.75
N ASN A 87 0.35 -4.87 26.22
CA ASN A 87 -0.11 -3.75 25.42
C ASN A 87 1.10 -2.91 24.98
N ILE A 88 1.27 -2.72 23.70
CA ILE A 88 2.39 -1.99 23.12
C ILE A 88 2.02 -0.51 23.02
N GLN A 89 2.84 0.36 23.63
CA GLN A 89 2.59 1.81 23.59
C GLN A 89 2.91 2.43 22.23
N LEU A 90 3.87 1.86 21.50
CA LEU A 90 4.32 2.35 20.21
C LEU A 90 4.82 1.17 19.38
N VAL A 91 4.30 1.05 18.17
CA VAL A 91 4.82 0.15 17.12
C VAL A 91 5.39 1.02 16.01
N VAL A 92 6.61 0.70 15.57
CA VAL A 92 7.22 1.26 14.37
C VAL A 92 7.60 0.11 13.44
N ASP A 93 7.12 0.16 12.24
CA ASP A 93 7.37 -0.84 11.20
C ASP A 93 7.86 -0.14 9.93
N GLU A 94 8.21 -0.90 8.91
CA GLU A 94 8.58 -0.40 7.59
C GLU A 94 7.43 0.36 6.91
N GLY A 95 7.72 1.07 5.83
CA GLY A 95 6.72 1.68 4.94
C GLY A 95 7.12 3.05 4.42
N GLY A 96 6.86 4.13 5.17
CA GLY A 96 7.28 5.47 4.75
C GLY A 96 8.80 5.66 4.80
N ALA A 97 9.29 6.72 4.17
CA ALA A 97 10.71 7.08 4.13
C ALA A 97 10.87 8.59 3.96
N VAL A 98 12.11 9.07 3.96
CA VAL A 98 12.42 10.42 3.45
C VAL A 98 12.51 10.33 1.94
N VAL A 99 11.74 11.14 1.24
CA VAL A 99 11.60 11.07 -0.23
C VAL A 99 11.47 12.46 -0.84
N GLU A 100 11.91 12.58 -2.07
CA GLU A 100 11.82 13.81 -2.85
C GLU A 100 10.68 13.75 -3.86
N ASP A 101 10.21 14.92 -4.31
CA ASP A 101 9.22 15.11 -5.38
C ASP A 101 7.90 14.33 -5.21
N VAL A 102 7.47 14.11 -3.96
CA VAL A 102 6.26 13.31 -3.65
C VAL A 102 4.99 14.11 -3.55
N PHE A 103 5.07 15.44 -3.48
CA PHE A 103 3.90 16.28 -3.33
C PHE A 103 3.94 17.50 -4.25
N PRO A 104 2.83 17.82 -4.94
CA PRO A 104 2.80 18.90 -5.91
C PRO A 104 3.28 20.24 -5.35
N GLY A 105 4.34 20.78 -5.95
CA GLY A 105 4.88 22.11 -5.60
C GLY A 105 5.71 22.17 -4.32
N VAL A 106 6.01 21.04 -3.67
CA VAL A 106 6.98 20.93 -2.57
C VAL A 106 8.31 20.50 -3.16
N LYS A 107 9.38 21.23 -2.79
CA LYS A 107 10.76 20.96 -3.25
C LYS A 107 11.64 20.37 -2.15
N GLN A 108 11.22 20.47 -0.92
CA GLN A 108 11.96 19.93 0.23
C GLN A 108 11.74 18.43 0.32
N PRO A 109 12.71 17.64 0.77
CA PRO A 109 12.51 16.25 1.12
C PRO A 109 11.38 16.11 2.14
N CYS A 110 10.56 15.10 1.98
CA CYS A 110 9.41 14.82 2.85
C CYS A 110 9.63 13.50 3.58
N ALA A 111 9.66 13.55 4.90
CA ALA A 111 9.65 12.37 5.74
C ALA A 111 8.19 11.95 5.95
N LEU A 112 7.77 10.92 5.21
CA LEU A 112 6.39 10.42 5.22
C LEU A 112 6.25 9.31 6.27
N ILE A 113 5.55 9.59 7.37
CA ILE A 113 5.28 8.61 8.42
C ILE A 113 3.86 8.08 8.25
N GLY A 114 3.71 6.82 7.85
CA GLY A 114 2.43 6.16 7.67
C GLY A 114 1.66 6.04 8.99
N ILE A 115 0.46 6.59 9.04
CA ILE A 115 -0.44 6.49 10.21
C ILE A 115 -1.62 5.55 9.96
N ALA A 116 -1.79 5.10 8.74
CA ALA A 116 -2.75 4.07 8.32
C ALA A 116 -2.29 3.47 6.99
N GLU A 117 -2.83 2.30 6.69
CA GLU A 117 -2.66 1.60 5.40
C GLU A 117 -4.01 1.41 4.72
N LYS A 118 -3.99 1.43 3.39
CA LYS A 118 -5.14 0.99 2.59
C LYS A 118 -5.39 -0.50 2.80
N GLY A 119 -6.67 -0.90 2.71
CA GLY A 119 -7.00 -2.31 2.60
C GLY A 119 -6.61 -2.89 1.24
N MET A 120 -6.64 -4.21 1.13
CA MET A 120 -6.39 -4.94 -0.10
C MET A 120 -7.50 -5.95 -0.34
N MET A 121 -7.89 -6.14 -1.60
CA MET A 121 -8.84 -7.19 -1.98
C MET A 121 -8.56 -7.67 -3.40
N ASN A 122 -8.39 -8.98 -3.55
CA ASN A 122 -8.40 -9.67 -4.83
C ASN A 122 -9.83 -10.14 -5.11
N LEU A 123 -10.51 -9.47 -6.02
CA LEU A 123 -11.89 -9.75 -6.39
C LEU A 123 -11.96 -10.50 -7.72
N GLU A 124 -12.53 -11.71 -7.68
CA GLU A 124 -12.80 -12.51 -8.87
C GLU A 124 -14.21 -12.22 -9.37
N TYR A 125 -14.31 -12.07 -10.68
CA TYR A 125 -15.55 -11.94 -11.44
C TYR A 125 -15.68 -13.16 -12.32
N SER A 126 -16.80 -13.87 -12.28
CA SER A 126 -17.00 -15.07 -13.09
C SER A 126 -18.36 -15.11 -13.76
N VAL A 127 -18.37 -15.68 -14.97
CA VAL A 127 -19.60 -15.90 -15.77
C VAL A 127 -19.59 -17.33 -16.28
N SER A 128 -20.73 -18.02 -16.13
CA SER A 128 -20.91 -19.38 -16.63
C SER A 128 -21.88 -19.40 -17.81
N SER A 129 -21.70 -20.35 -18.74
CA SER A 129 -22.57 -20.60 -19.88
C SER A 129 -22.64 -22.09 -20.20
N ALA A 130 -23.46 -22.46 -21.17
CA ALA A 130 -23.46 -23.83 -21.69
C ALA A 130 -22.24 -24.14 -22.60
N GLY A 131 -21.41 -23.13 -22.92
CA GLY A 131 -20.38 -23.28 -23.94
C GLY A 131 -20.94 -23.47 -25.36
N GLY A 132 -20.07 -23.81 -26.29
CA GLY A 132 -20.47 -24.10 -27.66
C GLY A 132 -19.41 -23.84 -28.70
N HIS A 133 -19.78 -24.02 -29.97
CA HIS A 133 -18.90 -23.75 -31.10
C HIS A 133 -18.98 -22.27 -31.50
N ALA A 134 -17.83 -21.63 -31.74
CA ALA A 134 -17.76 -20.20 -32.01
C ALA A 134 -18.41 -19.77 -33.36
N SER A 135 -18.71 -20.71 -34.27
CA SER A 135 -19.37 -20.38 -35.55
C SER A 135 -20.86 -20.03 -35.43
N ALA A 136 -21.51 -20.40 -34.30
CA ALA A 136 -22.93 -20.12 -34.06
C ALA A 136 -23.12 -19.56 -32.60
N PRO A 137 -22.55 -18.39 -32.29
CA PRO A 137 -22.59 -17.86 -30.94
C PRO A 137 -24.00 -17.37 -30.62
N LYS A 138 -24.41 -17.60 -29.37
CA LYS A 138 -25.52 -16.84 -28.77
C LYS A 138 -25.03 -15.44 -28.37
N PRO A 139 -25.91 -14.43 -28.36
CA PRO A 139 -25.56 -13.12 -27.81
C PRO A 139 -24.97 -13.23 -26.42
N HIS A 140 -24.04 -12.35 -26.09
CA HIS A 140 -23.44 -12.22 -24.76
C HIS A 140 -22.67 -13.48 -24.30
N THR A 141 -21.61 -13.80 -25.03
CA THR A 141 -20.65 -14.85 -24.59
C THR A 141 -20.02 -14.49 -23.25
N PRO A 142 -19.56 -15.45 -22.43
CA PRO A 142 -18.97 -15.18 -21.11
C PRO A 142 -17.86 -14.15 -21.14
N VAL A 143 -16.94 -14.22 -22.10
CA VAL A 143 -15.85 -13.24 -22.26
C VAL A 143 -16.39 -11.85 -22.61
N GLY A 144 -17.41 -11.75 -23.46
CA GLY A 144 -18.04 -10.48 -23.81
C GLY A 144 -18.76 -9.83 -22.62
N VAL A 145 -19.42 -10.63 -21.77
CA VAL A 145 -20.06 -10.14 -20.52
C VAL A 145 -19.02 -9.61 -19.55
N LEU A 146 -17.89 -10.33 -19.38
CA LEU A 146 -16.80 -9.86 -18.51
C LEU A 146 -16.11 -8.60 -19.06
N ALA A 147 -15.93 -8.50 -20.37
CA ALA A 147 -15.39 -7.30 -20.99
C ALA A 147 -16.28 -6.05 -20.75
N ASP A 148 -17.61 -6.20 -20.87
CA ASP A 148 -18.55 -5.12 -20.52
C ASP A 148 -18.47 -4.75 -19.04
N ALA A 149 -18.40 -5.73 -18.15
CA ALA A 149 -18.23 -5.50 -16.72
C ALA A 149 -16.90 -4.77 -16.40
N CYS A 150 -15.80 -5.18 -17.02
CA CYS A 150 -14.51 -4.52 -16.91
C CYS A 150 -14.60 -3.04 -17.33
N CYS A 151 -15.11 -2.76 -18.53
CA CYS A 151 -15.28 -1.39 -19.04
C CYS A 151 -16.18 -0.54 -18.12
N LYS A 152 -17.26 -1.12 -17.59
CA LYS A 152 -18.14 -0.40 -16.64
C LYS A 152 -17.38 -0.02 -15.38
N VAL A 153 -16.63 -0.92 -14.78
CA VAL A 153 -15.86 -0.66 -13.54
C VAL A 153 -14.78 0.38 -13.78
N GLU A 154 -14.02 0.29 -14.88
CA GLU A 154 -12.97 1.26 -15.20
C GLU A 154 -13.54 2.66 -15.49
N ASN A 155 -14.72 2.76 -16.11
CA ASN A 155 -15.37 4.05 -16.37
C ASN A 155 -16.12 4.64 -15.18
N HIS A 156 -16.27 3.88 -14.08
CA HIS A 156 -16.92 4.33 -12.85
C HIS A 156 -15.98 4.15 -11.65
N PRO A 157 -14.91 4.97 -11.54
CA PRO A 157 -14.00 4.92 -10.41
C PRO A 157 -14.75 5.23 -9.11
N PHE A 158 -14.28 4.63 -8.01
CA PHE A 158 -14.85 4.89 -6.68
C PHE A 158 -14.93 6.38 -6.35
N PRO A 159 -15.91 6.80 -5.54
CA PRO A 159 -16.00 8.17 -5.06
C PRO A 159 -14.72 8.62 -4.36
N MET A 160 -14.47 9.94 -4.39
CA MET A 160 -13.36 10.54 -3.65
C MET A 160 -13.72 10.65 -2.16
N HIS A 161 -12.83 10.16 -1.30
CA HIS A 161 -12.90 10.33 0.15
C HIS A 161 -11.53 10.80 0.68
N ILE A 162 -11.47 12.06 1.11
CA ILE A 162 -10.28 12.58 1.76
C ILE A 162 -10.35 12.19 3.24
N THR A 163 -9.73 11.05 3.58
CA THR A 163 -9.69 10.52 4.95
C THR A 163 -8.68 11.28 5.81
N ALA A 164 -8.75 11.10 7.13
CA ALA A 164 -7.91 11.82 8.07
C ALA A 164 -6.40 11.76 7.75
N PRO A 165 -5.80 10.62 7.36
CA PRO A 165 -4.39 10.57 6.97
C PRO A 165 -4.08 11.44 5.75
N ALA A 166 -4.91 11.37 4.71
CA ALA A 166 -4.74 12.18 3.51
C ALA A 166 -4.97 13.69 3.80
N ALA A 167 -5.97 14.02 4.62
CA ALA A 167 -6.24 15.41 5.02
C ALA A 167 -5.06 16.01 5.80
N LYS A 168 -4.48 15.26 6.75
CA LYS A 168 -3.30 15.71 7.52
C LYS A 168 -2.07 15.89 6.62
N MET A 169 -1.84 14.97 5.68
CA MET A 169 -0.78 15.10 4.69
C MET A 169 -0.97 16.36 3.82
N PHE A 170 -2.19 16.60 3.32
CA PHE A 170 -2.49 17.76 2.50
C PHE A 170 -2.34 19.08 3.28
N ASP A 171 -2.74 19.12 4.57
CA ASP A 171 -2.54 20.28 5.41
C ASP A 171 -1.04 20.54 5.67
N THR A 172 -0.28 19.50 6.02
CA THR A 172 1.15 19.62 6.32
C THR A 172 1.94 20.02 5.08
N LEU A 173 1.89 19.23 4.00
CA LEU A 173 2.69 19.47 2.80
C LEU A 173 2.13 20.60 1.93
N GLY A 174 0.82 20.75 1.89
CA GLY A 174 0.18 21.82 1.14
C GLY A 174 0.62 23.23 1.58
N ARG A 175 0.90 23.43 2.87
CA ARG A 175 1.42 24.72 3.40
C ARG A 175 2.80 25.06 2.84
N HIS A 176 3.60 24.06 2.47
CA HIS A 176 4.96 24.20 1.93
C HIS A 176 5.00 24.17 0.40
N SER A 177 3.86 23.97 -0.25
CA SER A 177 3.73 23.97 -1.71
C SER A 177 3.87 25.39 -2.31
N THR A 178 4.08 25.46 -3.62
CA THR A 178 3.99 26.71 -4.36
C THR A 178 2.62 27.35 -4.22
N PHE A 179 2.53 28.67 -4.45
CA PHE A 179 1.31 29.46 -4.17
C PHE A 179 0.02 28.85 -4.75
N LEU A 180 0.06 28.40 -6.01
CA LEU A 180 -1.10 27.83 -6.68
C LEU A 180 -1.60 26.54 -5.98
N TYR A 181 -0.69 25.61 -5.71
CA TYR A 181 -1.04 24.36 -5.02
C TYR A 181 -1.48 24.61 -3.58
N ARG A 182 -0.80 25.51 -2.86
CA ARG A 182 -1.22 25.94 -1.52
C ARG A 182 -2.64 26.47 -1.51
N MET A 183 -3.02 27.28 -2.48
CA MET A 183 -4.38 27.79 -2.63
C MET A 183 -5.39 26.65 -2.85
N ILE A 184 -5.05 25.65 -3.68
CA ILE A 184 -5.90 24.49 -3.95
C ILE A 184 -6.06 23.64 -2.68
N PHE A 185 -4.96 23.24 -2.04
CA PHE A 185 -5.01 22.38 -0.86
C PHE A 185 -5.63 23.05 0.37
N ALA A 186 -5.48 24.35 0.54
CA ALA A 186 -6.17 25.11 1.59
C ALA A 186 -7.67 25.28 1.35
N ASN A 187 -8.17 25.06 0.14
CA ASN A 187 -9.56 25.26 -0.25
C ASN A 187 -10.15 24.03 -0.97
N LEU A 188 -9.89 22.83 -0.46
CA LEU A 188 -10.39 21.59 -1.05
C LEU A 188 -11.92 21.54 -1.16
N TRP A 189 -12.65 22.24 -0.28
CA TRP A 189 -14.09 22.41 -0.37
C TRP A 189 -14.54 23.10 -1.67
N LEU A 190 -13.71 23.98 -2.24
CA LEU A 190 -13.98 24.69 -3.50
C LEU A 190 -13.39 23.96 -4.71
N PHE A 191 -12.15 23.48 -4.59
CA PHE A 191 -11.38 22.88 -5.69
C PHE A 191 -11.46 21.36 -5.76
N GLY A 192 -12.10 20.70 -4.78
CA GLY A 192 -12.16 19.25 -4.67
C GLY A 192 -12.71 18.57 -5.92
N GLY A 193 -13.76 19.12 -6.55
CA GLY A 193 -14.32 18.57 -7.79
C GLY A 193 -13.36 18.67 -8.99
N ILE A 194 -12.54 19.72 -9.07
CA ILE A 194 -11.53 19.88 -10.12
C ILE A 194 -10.40 18.88 -9.87
N LEU A 195 -9.95 18.77 -8.62
CA LEU A 195 -8.92 17.81 -8.20
C LEU A 195 -9.38 16.37 -8.45
N ASP A 196 -10.61 16.04 -8.11
CA ASP A 196 -11.20 14.72 -8.37
C ASP A 196 -11.16 14.34 -9.86
N ASN A 197 -11.62 15.27 -10.73
CA ASN A 197 -11.60 15.04 -12.16
C ASN A 197 -10.18 14.91 -12.73
N LEU A 198 -9.23 15.70 -12.22
CA LEU A 198 -7.84 15.60 -12.62
C LEU A 198 -7.24 14.24 -12.22
N CYS A 199 -7.45 13.83 -10.98
CA CYS A 199 -6.95 12.56 -10.46
C CYS A 199 -7.57 11.34 -11.16
N LYS A 200 -8.87 11.39 -11.50
CA LYS A 200 -9.51 10.34 -12.30
C LYS A 200 -8.88 10.17 -13.68
N LYS A 201 -8.42 11.27 -14.30
CA LYS A 201 -7.81 11.24 -15.63
C LYS A 201 -6.34 10.82 -15.59
N GLN A 202 -5.58 11.26 -14.58
CA GLN A 202 -4.14 11.01 -14.49
C GLN A 202 -3.79 9.73 -13.74
N GLY A 203 -4.66 9.29 -12.81
CA GLY A 203 -4.34 8.18 -11.91
C GLY A 203 -3.23 8.54 -10.91
N GLY A 204 -2.37 7.59 -10.60
CA GLY A 204 -1.18 7.78 -9.77
C GLY A 204 -1.44 7.85 -8.27
N GLU A 205 -0.39 8.22 -7.52
CA GLU A 205 -0.42 8.19 -6.04
C GLU A 205 -1.46 9.13 -5.44
N LEU A 206 -1.59 10.35 -5.95
CA LEU A 206 -2.57 11.31 -5.44
C LEU A 206 -4.01 10.79 -5.60
N ASN A 207 -4.31 10.13 -6.72
CA ASN A 207 -5.59 9.44 -6.92
C ASN A 207 -5.79 8.31 -5.92
N ALA A 208 -4.74 7.50 -5.67
CA ALA A 208 -4.78 6.38 -4.73
C ALA A 208 -4.96 6.83 -3.27
N LEU A 209 -4.46 8.00 -2.89
CA LEU A 209 -4.67 8.59 -1.55
C LEU A 209 -6.13 8.96 -1.30
N MET A 210 -6.88 9.30 -2.35
CA MET A 210 -8.22 9.87 -2.22
C MET A 210 -9.35 8.89 -2.49
N ARG A 211 -9.09 7.68 -2.97
CA ARG A 211 -10.16 6.70 -3.27
C ARG A 211 -9.69 5.26 -3.24
N THR A 212 -10.63 4.34 -3.19
CA THR A 212 -10.40 2.94 -3.53
C THR A 212 -10.04 2.84 -5.00
N THR A 213 -8.95 2.12 -5.31
CA THR A 213 -8.45 1.89 -6.66
C THR A 213 -8.68 0.44 -7.08
N VAL A 214 -8.90 0.24 -8.38
CA VAL A 214 -9.14 -1.07 -9.00
C VAL A 214 -8.18 -1.24 -10.15
N ALA A 215 -7.49 -2.37 -10.22
CA ALA A 215 -6.65 -2.74 -11.34
C ALA A 215 -6.99 -4.18 -11.78
N PHE A 216 -7.47 -4.35 -13.00
CA PHE A 216 -7.69 -5.68 -13.56
C PHE A 216 -6.34 -6.28 -13.95
N THR A 217 -6.01 -7.44 -13.39
CA THR A 217 -4.69 -8.05 -13.53
C THR A 217 -4.71 -9.40 -14.24
N GLN A 218 -5.86 -10.08 -14.25
CA GLN A 218 -6.00 -11.40 -14.87
C GLN A 218 -7.33 -11.50 -15.61
N MET A 219 -7.34 -12.18 -16.76
CA MET A 219 -8.54 -12.53 -17.50
C MET A 219 -8.34 -13.89 -18.15
N GLN A 220 -9.33 -14.77 -18.02
CA GLN A 220 -9.29 -16.12 -18.56
C GLN A 220 -10.60 -16.45 -19.29
N GLY A 221 -10.45 -17.14 -20.42
CA GLY A 221 -11.57 -17.63 -21.24
C GLY A 221 -11.25 -19.02 -21.82
N SER A 222 -11.64 -19.25 -23.08
CA SER A 222 -11.29 -20.49 -23.76
C SER A 222 -9.82 -20.55 -24.15
N LYS A 223 -9.22 -21.74 -24.07
CA LYS A 223 -7.88 -22.02 -24.62
C LYS A 223 -7.87 -22.18 -26.13
N ALA A 224 -9.04 -22.44 -26.75
CA ALA A 224 -9.19 -22.63 -28.19
C ALA A 224 -10.06 -21.52 -28.78
N SER A 225 -9.63 -20.93 -29.90
CA SER A 225 -10.28 -19.79 -30.54
C SER A 225 -11.68 -20.12 -31.14
N ASN A 226 -11.95 -21.38 -31.44
CA ASN A 226 -13.21 -21.85 -32.03
C ASN A 226 -14.20 -22.38 -30.97
N VAL A 227 -13.95 -22.22 -29.68
CA VAL A 227 -14.79 -22.73 -28.61
C VAL A 227 -15.27 -21.57 -27.71
N ILE A 228 -16.58 -21.47 -27.51
CA ILE A 228 -17.16 -20.60 -26.49
C ILE A 228 -16.97 -21.29 -25.13
N PRO A 229 -16.28 -20.66 -24.16
CA PRO A 229 -15.98 -21.32 -22.90
C PRO A 229 -17.26 -21.55 -22.07
N PRO A 230 -17.36 -22.66 -21.32
CA PRO A 230 -18.43 -22.87 -20.35
C PRO A 230 -18.33 -21.93 -19.14
N SER A 231 -17.14 -21.38 -18.90
CA SER A 231 -16.91 -20.34 -17.89
C SER A 231 -15.79 -19.41 -18.33
N ALA A 232 -15.89 -18.15 -17.92
CA ALA A 232 -14.81 -17.18 -18.03
C ALA A 232 -14.66 -16.47 -16.68
N SER A 233 -13.45 -16.00 -16.37
CA SER A 233 -13.18 -15.25 -15.16
C SER A 233 -12.19 -14.11 -15.39
N MET A 234 -12.24 -13.09 -14.55
CA MET A 234 -11.23 -12.05 -14.44
C MET A 234 -11.00 -11.73 -12.96
N VAL A 235 -9.83 -11.19 -12.64
CA VAL A 235 -9.48 -10.79 -11.28
C VAL A 235 -9.02 -9.33 -11.29
N SER A 236 -9.51 -8.56 -10.32
CA SER A 236 -8.96 -7.24 -10.03
C SER A 236 -8.27 -7.25 -8.67
N ASN A 237 -7.11 -6.57 -8.58
CA ASN A 237 -6.50 -6.16 -7.33
C ASN A 237 -7.05 -4.78 -6.96
N MET A 238 -7.59 -4.68 -5.77
CA MET A 238 -8.18 -3.45 -5.24
C MET A 238 -7.38 -2.98 -4.03
N ARG A 239 -7.20 -1.65 -3.92
CA ARG A 239 -6.62 -1.02 -2.74
C ARG A 239 -7.68 -0.14 -2.10
N LEU A 240 -8.21 -0.59 -0.97
CA LEU A 240 -9.37 0.02 -0.31
C LEU A 240 -8.96 1.29 0.44
N ASN A 241 -9.67 2.38 0.18
CA ASN A 241 -9.53 3.61 0.97
C ASN A 241 -10.06 3.37 2.40
N PRO A 242 -9.50 4.00 3.44
CA PRO A 242 -10.00 3.85 4.81
C PRO A 242 -11.48 4.20 5.03
N ALA A 243 -12.15 4.82 4.06
CA ALA A 243 -13.59 5.06 4.09
C ALA A 243 -14.42 3.84 3.59
N ASP A 244 -13.78 2.85 2.98
CA ASP A 244 -14.44 1.68 2.40
C ASP A 244 -14.08 0.42 3.20
N THR A 245 -14.97 -0.56 3.17
CA THR A 245 -14.72 -1.93 3.61
C THR A 245 -14.74 -2.87 2.42
N MET A 246 -14.29 -4.12 2.59
CA MET A 246 -14.42 -5.14 1.54
C MET A 246 -15.88 -5.31 1.09
N ASP A 247 -16.82 -5.30 2.03
CA ASP A 247 -18.25 -5.46 1.73
C ASP A 247 -18.81 -4.28 0.96
N SER A 248 -18.53 -3.04 1.40
CA SER A 248 -19.00 -1.83 0.70
C SER A 248 -18.39 -1.72 -0.70
N ALA A 249 -17.13 -2.12 -0.87
CA ALA A 249 -16.47 -2.12 -2.15
C ALA A 249 -17.06 -3.16 -3.11
N MET A 250 -17.37 -4.37 -2.63
CA MET A 250 -18.06 -5.39 -3.44
C MET A 250 -19.47 -4.96 -3.84
N GLU A 251 -20.20 -4.30 -2.93
CA GLU A 251 -21.53 -3.77 -3.22
C GLU A 251 -21.48 -2.68 -4.28
N TYR A 252 -20.53 -1.75 -4.17
CA TYR A 252 -20.29 -0.73 -5.20
C TYR A 252 -20.04 -1.34 -6.57
N ILE A 253 -19.11 -2.30 -6.66
CA ILE A 253 -18.78 -3.01 -7.90
C ILE A 253 -20.02 -3.71 -8.48
N ARG A 254 -20.80 -4.40 -7.64
CA ARG A 254 -22.04 -5.06 -8.05
C ARG A 254 -23.04 -4.08 -8.66
N GLY A 255 -23.20 -2.92 -8.02
CA GLY A 255 -24.08 -1.85 -8.49
C GLY A 255 -23.64 -1.29 -9.84
N VAL A 256 -22.33 -1.05 -10.01
CA VAL A 256 -21.75 -0.53 -11.26
C VAL A 256 -21.93 -1.54 -12.43
N ILE A 257 -21.70 -2.82 -12.16
CA ILE A 257 -21.86 -3.87 -13.21
C ILE A 257 -23.32 -3.99 -13.63
N GLY A 258 -24.26 -4.02 -12.65
CA GLY A 258 -25.69 -4.10 -12.92
C GLY A 258 -26.09 -5.35 -13.73
N ASN A 259 -25.39 -6.47 -13.56
CA ASN A 259 -25.63 -7.72 -14.28
C ASN A 259 -25.45 -8.93 -13.37
N ASP A 260 -26.55 -9.58 -12.99
CA ASP A 260 -26.55 -10.72 -12.07
C ASP A 260 -25.88 -11.99 -12.60
N ALA A 261 -25.63 -12.06 -13.92
CA ALA A 261 -24.86 -13.15 -14.50
C ALA A 261 -23.38 -13.12 -14.08
N VAL A 262 -22.86 -11.95 -13.69
CA VAL A 262 -21.50 -11.78 -13.17
C VAL A 262 -21.52 -12.11 -11.67
N LYS A 263 -20.83 -13.18 -11.29
CA LYS A 263 -20.67 -13.56 -9.88
C LYS A 263 -19.38 -12.98 -9.35
N LEU A 264 -19.46 -12.35 -8.17
CA LEU A 264 -18.32 -11.75 -7.48
C LEU A 264 -17.91 -12.65 -6.30
N ARG A 265 -16.61 -12.90 -6.17
CA ARG A 265 -16.02 -13.65 -5.06
C ARG A 265 -14.73 -12.98 -4.60
N CYS A 266 -14.67 -12.61 -3.33
CA CYS A 266 -13.39 -12.22 -2.72
C CYS A 266 -12.52 -13.48 -2.61
N VAL A 267 -11.36 -13.44 -3.27
CA VAL A 267 -10.37 -14.54 -3.23
C VAL A 267 -9.51 -14.41 -1.99
N GLU A 268 -9.07 -13.17 -1.74
CA GLU A 268 -8.23 -12.78 -0.62
C GLU A 268 -8.47 -11.31 -0.33
N GLY A 269 -8.41 -10.91 0.92
CA GLY A 269 -8.56 -9.49 1.24
C GLY A 269 -8.49 -9.18 2.72
N MET A 270 -8.30 -7.91 3.00
CA MET A 270 -8.35 -7.32 4.33
C MET A 270 -8.85 -5.89 4.26
N ASN A 271 -9.54 -5.47 5.29
CA ASN A 271 -9.96 -4.09 5.44
C ASN A 271 -8.76 -3.15 5.67
N PRO A 272 -8.92 -1.84 5.44
CA PRO A 272 -7.92 -0.86 5.83
C PRO A 272 -7.51 -0.98 7.30
N SER A 273 -6.26 -0.64 7.62
CA SER A 273 -5.80 -0.63 9.01
C SER A 273 -6.54 0.44 9.84
N PRO A 274 -6.57 0.30 11.17
CA PRO A 274 -6.91 1.42 12.03
C PRO A 274 -6.02 2.63 11.76
N ILE A 275 -6.55 3.84 12.01
CA ILE A 275 -5.82 5.10 11.87
C ILE A 275 -5.19 5.43 13.21
N SER A 276 -3.86 5.55 13.26
CA SER A 276 -3.13 5.96 14.45
C SER A 276 -3.22 7.47 14.68
N GLU A 277 -3.25 7.87 15.93
CA GLU A 277 -3.31 9.27 16.33
C GLU A 277 -1.98 10.00 16.05
N THR A 278 -2.04 11.33 15.86
CA THR A 278 -0.86 12.19 15.67
C THR A 278 -0.83 13.35 16.65
N ASP A 279 -1.72 13.39 17.63
CA ASP A 279 -1.75 14.34 18.72
C ASP A 279 -1.50 13.58 20.03
N CYS A 280 -0.32 12.97 20.14
CA CYS A 280 0.05 12.13 21.27
C CYS A 280 1.57 12.00 21.41
N PRO A 281 2.07 11.68 22.63
CA PRO A 281 3.52 11.55 22.88
C PRO A 281 4.22 10.49 22.00
N ALA A 282 3.52 9.44 21.56
CA ALA A 282 4.08 8.42 20.68
C ALA A 282 4.42 8.99 19.30
N TRP A 283 3.52 9.80 18.73
CA TRP A 283 3.77 10.52 17.49
C TRP A 283 4.93 11.52 17.65
N ASP A 284 4.90 12.34 18.69
CA ASP A 284 5.93 13.36 18.94
C ASP A 284 7.32 12.74 19.05
N LYS A 285 7.43 11.57 19.69
CA LYS A 285 8.68 10.81 19.79
C LYS A 285 9.24 10.43 18.41
N VAL A 286 8.42 9.82 17.56
CA VAL A 286 8.83 9.37 16.21
C VAL A 286 9.12 10.58 15.32
N ALA A 287 8.22 11.56 15.27
CA ALA A 287 8.37 12.75 14.43
C ALA A 287 9.60 13.58 14.82
N SER A 288 9.89 13.73 16.12
CA SER A 288 11.08 14.44 16.59
C SER A 288 12.37 13.71 16.26
N ALA A 289 12.40 12.38 16.39
CA ALA A 289 13.55 11.57 16.02
C ALA A 289 13.85 11.68 14.52
N VAL A 290 12.83 11.60 13.68
CA VAL A 290 12.94 11.75 12.22
C VAL A 290 13.42 13.16 11.86
N ALA A 291 12.80 14.22 12.41
CA ALA A 291 13.20 15.60 12.16
C ALA A 291 14.64 15.91 12.63
N GLY A 292 15.08 15.30 13.72
CA GLY A 292 16.44 15.43 14.25
C GLY A 292 17.49 14.76 13.35
N THR A 293 17.14 13.62 12.74
CA THR A 293 18.04 12.86 11.85
C THR A 293 18.13 13.51 10.46
N TRP A 294 16.99 13.83 9.84
CA TRP A 294 16.91 14.45 8.51
C TRP A 294 16.55 15.92 8.61
N GLN A 295 17.52 16.73 9.03
CA GLN A 295 17.32 18.18 9.19
C GLN A 295 16.93 18.85 7.87
N GLY A 296 15.86 19.64 7.92
CA GLY A 296 15.32 20.33 6.73
C GLY A 296 14.26 19.56 5.96
N SER A 297 14.00 18.28 6.30
CA SER A 297 12.88 17.54 5.76
C SER A 297 11.55 17.98 6.39
N LEU A 298 10.47 17.84 5.65
CA LEU A 298 9.11 18.08 6.13
C LEU A 298 8.53 16.76 6.68
N VAL A 299 8.39 16.65 8.00
CA VAL A 299 7.76 15.48 8.62
C VAL A 299 6.24 15.56 8.43
N SER A 300 5.65 14.56 7.81
CA SER A 300 4.22 14.52 7.52
C SER A 300 3.60 13.18 7.84
N PRO A 301 2.40 13.17 8.49
CA PRO A 301 1.55 11.99 8.47
C PRO A 301 1.19 11.61 7.02
N TYR A 302 0.96 10.34 6.79
CA TYR A 302 0.75 9.82 5.45
C TYR A 302 -0.19 8.61 5.47
N LEU A 303 -0.97 8.43 4.39
CA LEU A 303 -1.71 7.21 4.13
C LEU A 303 -0.85 6.30 3.27
N MET A 304 -0.38 5.20 3.82
CA MET A 304 0.37 4.22 3.07
C MET A 304 -0.54 3.50 2.07
N VAL A 305 -0.15 3.50 0.81
CA VAL A 305 -0.94 2.87 -0.27
C VAL A 305 -0.59 1.40 -0.46
N GLN A 306 0.59 0.98 -0.01
CA GLN A 306 1.04 -0.39 0.13
C GLN A 306 0.53 -0.99 1.45
N CYS A 307 0.91 -2.22 1.72
CA CYS A 307 0.63 -2.90 2.98
C CYS A 307 1.95 -3.30 3.65
N SER A 308 1.94 -3.48 4.97
CA SER A 308 3.02 -4.05 5.78
C SER A 308 2.46 -4.97 6.86
N ASP A 309 3.31 -5.67 7.57
CA ASP A 309 2.93 -6.50 8.71
C ASP A 309 2.31 -5.68 9.87
N SER A 310 2.60 -4.38 9.94
CA SER A 310 2.10 -3.49 10.99
C SER A 310 0.58 -3.38 11.08
N ARG A 311 -0.14 -3.66 10.00
CA ARG A 311 -1.61 -3.66 9.98
C ARG A 311 -2.24 -4.61 10.99
N HIS A 312 -1.51 -5.65 11.40
CA HIS A 312 -1.98 -6.64 12.36
C HIS A 312 -1.89 -6.19 13.81
N TYR A 313 -1.13 -5.14 14.12
CA TYR A 313 -0.84 -4.71 15.50
C TYR A 313 -1.95 -3.87 16.16
N GLY A 314 -3.00 -3.48 15.42
CA GLY A 314 -4.15 -2.75 15.99
C GLY A 314 -4.75 -3.34 17.26
N PRO A 315 -4.85 -4.67 17.43
CA PRO A 315 -5.36 -5.28 18.67
C PRO A 315 -4.48 -5.08 19.92
N VAL A 316 -3.22 -4.71 19.76
CA VAL A 316 -2.24 -4.55 20.87
C VAL A 316 -1.66 -3.16 20.96
N SER A 317 -1.94 -2.26 20.00
CA SER A 317 -1.49 -0.87 20.02
C SER A 317 -2.42 0.06 19.26
N ASN A 318 -2.64 1.26 19.79
CA ASN A 318 -3.30 2.37 19.10
C ASN A 318 -2.33 3.28 18.33
N HIS A 319 -1.02 3.08 18.51
CA HIS A 319 0.01 3.92 17.92
C HIS A 319 0.95 3.07 17.07
N VAL A 320 0.52 2.83 15.85
CA VAL A 320 1.24 2.02 14.86
C VAL A 320 1.66 2.92 13.70
N TYR A 321 2.96 3.17 13.59
CA TYR A 321 3.55 4.04 12.59
C TYR A 321 4.43 3.25 11.64
N ARG A 322 4.52 3.68 10.37
CA ARG A 322 5.27 3.05 9.29
C ARG A 322 6.32 4.02 8.80
N PHE A 323 7.56 3.72 9.07
CA PHE A 323 8.67 4.55 8.64
C PHE A 323 9.96 3.72 8.56
N SER A 324 10.46 3.54 7.37
CA SER A 324 11.79 3.01 7.13
C SER A 324 12.81 4.14 7.26
N ALA A 325 13.82 3.97 8.13
CA ALA A 325 14.81 5.00 8.40
C ALA A 325 15.82 5.10 7.24
N MET A 326 15.35 5.59 6.09
CA MET A 326 16.13 5.75 4.87
C MET A 326 15.73 7.02 4.11
N ASP A 327 16.65 7.51 3.31
CA ASP A 327 16.46 8.62 2.38
C ASP A 327 16.58 8.08 0.96
N LEU A 328 15.56 8.31 0.15
CA LEU A 328 15.43 7.72 -1.19
C LEU A 328 15.20 8.81 -2.24
N THR A 329 16.04 8.84 -3.24
CA THR A 329 15.76 9.55 -4.48
C THR A 329 14.60 8.92 -5.25
N ALA A 330 14.05 9.63 -6.23
CA ALA A 330 12.99 9.09 -7.08
C ALA A 330 13.46 7.84 -7.87
N GLU A 331 14.75 7.79 -8.24
CA GLU A 331 15.34 6.65 -8.93
C GLU A 331 15.44 5.44 -8.01
N GLU A 332 16.01 5.60 -6.82
CA GLU A 332 16.13 4.53 -5.81
C GLU A 332 14.77 3.99 -5.39
N ARG A 333 13.77 4.86 -5.21
CA ARG A 333 12.39 4.43 -4.92
C ARG A 333 11.81 3.51 -5.99
N SER A 334 12.19 3.70 -7.25
CA SER A 334 11.74 2.83 -8.35
C SER A 334 12.35 1.42 -8.31
N THR A 335 13.42 1.21 -7.54
CA THR A 335 14.12 -0.08 -7.42
C THR A 335 13.71 -0.94 -6.24
N ILE A 336 12.74 -0.51 -5.41
CA ILE A 336 12.31 -1.25 -4.19
C ILE A 336 11.95 -2.69 -4.52
N HIS A 337 11.15 -2.93 -5.57
CA HIS A 337 10.80 -4.26 -6.07
C HIS A 337 11.51 -4.62 -7.39
N GLY A 338 12.44 -3.80 -7.84
CA GLY A 338 13.10 -3.92 -9.14
C GLY A 338 14.63 -3.86 -9.08
N ASN A 339 15.21 -3.32 -10.14
CA ASN A 339 16.67 -3.12 -10.35
C ASN A 339 17.02 -1.67 -10.52
#